data_ef0be6ff1b70ea47867cd3a16c1408b1
#
_entry.id   ef0be6ff1b70ea47867cd3a16c1408b1
#
_cell.length_a   1.000
_cell.length_b   1.000
_cell.length_c   1.000
_cell.angle_alpha   90.00
_cell.angle_beta   90.00
_cell.angle_gamma   90.00
#
_symmetry.space_group_name_H-M   'P 1'
#
loop_
_entity.id
_entity.type
_entity.pdbx_description
1 polymer ?
#
loop_
_entity_poly.entity_id
_entity_poly.type
_entity_poly.pdbx_seq_one_letter_code
_entity_poly.pdbx_strand_id
1 'polypeptide(L)'
;KSPEALEEILWESFFADLHNDNIENILPENTQNKEFSQFYFQHINKLLLARSSKRYVTKANYNITRLHYLLKLNNSSKAIIMVRDPVSHINSIVRQDRIFSESHRKNPKTKHFMHMSGHYEFGLDKKLINIDVEKFTKIQKQFNTGNDIKAWAMYWSMVYNYAKSLIEQLPKSNVMLCRYEDLCNDPKNFFCQSILFFCPLFLVGLHI
;
A
#
# COMPACT_ATOMS: atom_id res chain seq x y z
N LYS A 1 16.52 -1.39 10.36
CA LYS A 1 16.35 -1.13 8.92
C LYS A 1 14.86 -1.23 8.65
N SER A 2 14.25 -0.20 8.05
CA SER A 2 12.87 -0.27 7.60
C SER A 2 12.75 -1.32 6.49
N PRO A 3 11.75 -2.22 6.52
CA PRO A 3 11.46 -3.13 5.42
C PRO A 3 10.73 -2.43 4.27
N GLU A 4 10.35 -1.17 4.42
CA GLU A 4 9.62 -0.42 3.40
C GLU A 4 10.53 -0.08 2.22
N ALA A 5 9.98 -0.32 1.04
CA ALA A 5 10.63 0.03 -0.20
C ALA A 5 10.34 1.48 -0.51
N LEU A 6 11.00 2.45 -0.20
CA LEU A 6 10.79 3.89 -0.41
C LEU A 6 10.56 4.23 -1.91
N GLU A 7 9.55 3.61 -2.51
CA GLU A 7 9.29 3.68 -3.95
C GLU A 7 8.37 4.83 -4.35
N GLU A 8 7.69 5.46 -3.39
CA GLU A 8 6.67 6.45 -3.71
C GLU A 8 7.23 7.61 -4.54
N ILE A 9 8.44 8.05 -4.23
CA ILE A 9 9.17 9.06 -5.02
C ILE A 9 9.37 8.64 -6.48
N LEU A 10 9.63 7.34 -6.72
CA LEU A 10 9.78 6.82 -8.09
C LEU A 10 8.45 6.92 -8.83
N TRP A 11 7.36 6.55 -8.17
CA TRP A 11 6.02 6.66 -8.78
C TRP A 11 5.64 8.10 -9.08
N GLU A 12 5.83 9.04 -8.15
CA GLU A 12 5.56 10.46 -8.35
C GLU A 12 6.37 11.08 -9.51
N SER A 13 7.57 10.56 -9.75
CA SER A 13 8.43 11.05 -10.86
C SER A 13 7.84 10.77 -12.25
N PHE A 14 6.93 9.80 -12.37
CA PHE A 14 6.33 9.41 -13.65
C PHE A 14 4.82 9.62 -13.72
N PHE A 15 4.16 9.87 -12.59
CA PHE A 15 2.72 10.04 -12.48
C PHE A 15 2.41 11.21 -11.55
N ALA A 16 2.17 12.37 -12.13
CA ALA A 16 2.05 13.64 -11.40
C ALA A 16 0.83 13.69 -10.44
N ASP A 17 -0.24 12.94 -10.75
CA ASP A 17 -1.53 13.09 -10.07
C ASP A 17 -1.80 12.02 -9.00
N LEU A 18 -0.80 11.22 -8.64
CA LEU A 18 -0.97 10.13 -7.65
C LEU A 18 -1.44 10.60 -6.26
N HIS A 19 -1.23 11.86 -5.94
CA HIS A 19 -1.60 12.47 -4.67
C HIS A 19 -2.38 13.78 -4.88
N ASN A 20 -3.10 13.89 -5.98
CA ASN A 20 -3.97 15.02 -6.23
C ASN A 20 -5.31 14.83 -5.50
N ASP A 21 -5.60 15.68 -4.52
CA ASP A 21 -6.78 15.60 -3.68
C ASP A 21 -8.10 15.85 -4.43
N ASN A 22 -8.03 16.45 -5.63
CA ASN A 22 -9.21 16.83 -6.42
C ASN A 22 -9.69 15.74 -7.37
N ILE A 23 -8.94 14.65 -7.51
CA ILE A 23 -9.28 13.53 -8.40
C ILE A 23 -9.03 12.19 -7.71
N GLU A 24 -9.62 11.13 -8.23
CA GLU A 24 -9.31 9.78 -7.75
C GLU A 24 -7.87 9.39 -8.10
N ASN A 25 -7.14 8.89 -7.10
CA ASN A 25 -5.74 8.48 -7.26
C ASN A 25 -5.58 7.04 -7.79
N ILE A 26 -6.63 6.48 -8.37
CA ILE A 26 -6.59 5.14 -8.94
C ILE A 26 -5.83 5.17 -10.27
N LEU A 27 -4.88 4.27 -10.42
CA LEU A 27 -4.16 4.06 -11.66
C LEU A 27 -4.82 2.90 -12.43
N PRO A 28 -5.59 3.20 -13.49
CA PRO A 28 -6.32 2.19 -14.24
C PRO A 28 -5.40 1.19 -14.93
N GLU A 29 -5.91 -0.01 -15.21
CA GLU A 29 -5.14 -1.04 -15.93
C GLU A 29 -4.77 -0.64 -17.36
N ASN A 30 -5.59 0.20 -18.02
CA ASN A 30 -5.34 0.68 -19.37
C ASN A 30 -4.30 1.81 -19.43
N THR A 31 -3.79 2.26 -18.28
CA THR A 31 -2.71 3.23 -18.21
C THR A 31 -1.49 2.72 -18.96
N GLN A 32 -0.91 3.58 -19.77
CA GLN A 32 0.32 3.28 -20.53
C GLN A 32 1.37 4.33 -20.17
N ASN A 33 2.48 3.86 -19.61
CA ASN A 33 3.68 4.65 -19.39
C ASN A 33 4.90 3.77 -19.67
N LYS A 34 5.37 3.80 -20.92
CA LYS A 34 6.50 2.97 -21.37
C LYS A 34 7.79 3.33 -20.64
N GLU A 35 7.99 4.61 -20.38
CA GLU A 35 9.18 5.12 -19.69
C GLU A 35 9.23 4.60 -18.26
N PHE A 36 8.12 4.73 -17.53
CA PHE A 36 8.00 4.14 -16.19
C PHE A 36 8.23 2.63 -16.21
N SER A 37 7.57 1.92 -17.13
CA SER A 37 7.68 0.46 -17.20
C SER A 37 9.13 0.02 -17.40
N GLN A 38 9.84 0.66 -18.32
CA GLN A 38 11.26 0.39 -18.57
C GLN A 38 12.12 0.71 -17.34
N PHE A 39 11.93 1.88 -16.75
CA PHE A 39 12.65 2.31 -15.57
C PHE A 39 12.40 1.36 -14.38
N TYR A 40 11.14 1.00 -14.11
CA TYR A 40 10.76 0.19 -12.97
C TYR A 40 11.33 -1.23 -13.05
N PHE A 41 11.29 -1.87 -14.23
CA PHE A 41 11.93 -3.16 -14.42
C PHE A 41 13.45 -3.09 -14.29
N GLN A 42 14.08 -2.05 -14.79
CA GLN A 42 15.53 -1.85 -14.62
C GLN A 42 15.89 -1.63 -13.14
N HIS A 43 15.08 -0.87 -12.40
CA HIS A 43 15.23 -0.65 -10.97
C HIS A 43 15.16 -1.98 -10.19
N ILE A 44 14.11 -2.77 -10.43
CA ILE A 44 13.96 -4.10 -9.81
C ILE A 44 15.15 -4.99 -10.13
N ASN A 45 15.57 -5.07 -11.39
CA ASN A 45 16.70 -5.90 -11.80
C ASN A 45 18.01 -5.49 -11.13
N LYS A 46 18.27 -4.19 -11.00
CA LYS A 46 19.45 -3.68 -10.27
C LYS A 46 19.42 -4.09 -8.79
N LEU A 47 18.25 -4.01 -8.15
CA LEU A 47 18.10 -4.44 -6.76
C LEU A 47 18.31 -5.95 -6.59
N LEU A 48 17.76 -6.75 -7.49
CA LEU A 48 17.95 -8.21 -7.48
C LEU A 48 19.42 -8.59 -7.66
N LEU A 49 20.11 -7.96 -8.60
CA LEU A 49 21.56 -8.17 -8.82
C LEU A 49 22.38 -7.75 -7.61
N ALA A 50 22.14 -6.54 -7.08
CA ALA A 50 22.87 -6.01 -5.93
C ALA A 50 22.68 -6.82 -4.65
N ARG A 51 21.56 -7.55 -4.54
CA ARG A 51 21.21 -8.40 -3.39
C ARG A 51 21.41 -9.88 -3.63
N SER A 52 21.89 -10.29 -4.81
CA SER A 52 21.97 -11.69 -5.25
C SER A 52 20.65 -12.44 -5.01
N SER A 53 19.53 -11.76 -5.27
CA SER A 53 18.19 -12.22 -4.95
C SER A 53 17.43 -12.62 -6.21
N LYS A 54 16.48 -13.55 -6.07
CA LYS A 54 15.66 -14.05 -7.19
C LYS A 54 14.24 -13.47 -7.19
N ARG A 55 13.84 -12.80 -6.12
CA ARG A 55 12.47 -12.24 -5.94
C ARG A 55 12.54 -10.84 -5.40
N TYR A 56 11.67 -10.01 -5.92
CA TYR A 56 11.45 -8.67 -5.45
C TYR A 56 10.15 -8.63 -4.65
N VAL A 57 10.21 -8.03 -3.47
CA VAL A 57 9.05 -7.81 -2.61
C VAL A 57 9.04 -6.35 -2.20
N THR A 58 7.93 -5.70 -2.40
CA THR A 58 7.71 -4.32 -1.97
C THR A 58 6.49 -4.21 -1.07
N LYS A 59 6.52 -3.31 -0.10
CA LYS A 59 5.39 -2.93 0.74
C LYS A 59 5.20 -1.43 0.62
N ALA A 60 4.07 -1.02 0.09
CA ALA A 60 3.63 0.37 0.10
C ALA A 60 2.11 0.42 0.21
N ASN A 61 1.59 1.31 1.07
CA ASN A 61 0.15 1.44 1.29
C ASN A 61 -0.56 1.95 0.02
N TYR A 62 0.11 2.79 -0.75
CA TYR A 62 -0.40 3.35 -2.01
C TYR A 62 -0.55 2.32 -3.14
N ASN A 63 0.09 1.15 -3.04
CA ASN A 63 -0.03 0.11 -4.06
C ASN A 63 -1.46 -0.39 -4.26
N ILE A 64 -2.35 -0.17 -3.31
CA ILE A 64 -3.75 -0.54 -3.44
C ILE A 64 -4.46 0.20 -4.58
N THR A 65 -4.12 1.46 -4.83
CA THR A 65 -4.74 2.26 -5.91
C THR A 65 -4.16 1.95 -7.29
N ARG A 66 -3.04 1.25 -7.35
CA ARG A 66 -2.34 0.91 -8.59
C ARG A 66 -2.23 -0.61 -8.83
N LEU A 67 -3.00 -1.40 -8.08
CA LEU A 67 -2.89 -2.86 -8.12
C LEU A 67 -3.26 -3.43 -9.50
N HIS A 68 -4.31 -2.93 -10.15
CA HIS A 68 -4.66 -3.30 -11.53
C HIS A 68 -3.50 -3.07 -12.49
N TYR A 69 -2.90 -1.88 -12.43
CA TYR A 69 -1.76 -1.52 -13.27
C TYR A 69 -0.53 -2.41 -12.99
N LEU A 70 -0.21 -2.66 -11.71
CA LEU A 70 0.92 -3.51 -11.32
C LEU A 70 0.78 -4.95 -11.82
N LEU A 71 -0.43 -5.53 -11.72
CA LEU A 71 -0.70 -6.88 -12.20
C LEU A 71 -0.66 -6.98 -13.72
N LYS A 72 -1.06 -5.92 -14.43
CA LYS A 72 -0.91 -5.86 -15.88
C LYS A 72 0.54 -5.65 -16.31
N LEU A 73 1.28 -4.83 -15.58
CA LEU A 73 2.70 -4.58 -15.85
C LEU A 73 3.52 -5.87 -15.77
N ASN A 74 3.17 -6.76 -14.84
CA ASN A 74 3.72 -8.10 -14.74
C ASN A 74 2.66 -9.08 -14.22
N ASN A 75 2.11 -9.89 -15.12
CA ASN A 75 1.06 -10.87 -14.82
C ASN A 75 1.47 -11.98 -13.84
N SER A 76 2.77 -12.16 -13.62
CA SER A 76 3.32 -13.06 -12.59
C SER A 76 3.35 -12.44 -11.20
N SER A 77 3.08 -11.15 -11.08
CA SER A 77 3.04 -10.47 -9.79
C SER A 77 1.90 -11.00 -8.93
N LYS A 78 2.16 -11.04 -7.63
CA LYS A 78 1.18 -11.44 -6.64
C LYS A 78 1.10 -10.41 -5.53
N ALA A 79 -0.08 -10.18 -5.00
CA ALA A 79 -0.32 -9.22 -3.95
C ALA A 79 -1.01 -9.86 -2.74
N ILE A 80 -0.59 -9.46 -1.55
CA ILE A 80 -1.31 -9.73 -0.32
C ILE A 80 -1.92 -8.41 0.17
N ILE A 81 -3.23 -8.41 0.36
CA ILE A 81 -3.94 -7.32 1.01
C ILE A 81 -4.18 -7.73 2.46
N MET A 82 -3.51 -7.00 3.37
CA MET A 82 -3.67 -7.25 4.79
C MET A 82 -4.84 -6.45 5.35
N VAL A 83 -5.77 -7.14 6.01
CA VAL A 83 -6.86 -6.50 6.75
C VAL A 83 -6.67 -6.74 8.25
N ARG A 84 -7.09 -5.79 9.05
CA ARG A 84 -7.02 -5.85 10.50
C ARG A 84 -8.36 -5.43 11.12
N ASP A 85 -8.64 -5.88 12.34
CA ASP A 85 -9.78 -5.43 13.12
C ASP A 85 -9.88 -3.89 13.08
N PRO A 86 -11.04 -3.33 12.67
CA PRO A 86 -11.16 -1.90 12.43
C PRO A 86 -10.89 -1.05 13.67
N VAL A 87 -11.36 -1.47 14.84
CA VAL A 87 -11.20 -0.69 16.08
C VAL A 87 -9.73 -0.62 16.47
N SER A 88 -9.06 -1.76 16.48
CA SER A 88 -7.63 -1.85 16.79
C SER A 88 -6.77 -1.12 15.77
N HIS A 89 -7.13 -1.20 14.49
CA HIS A 89 -6.38 -0.56 13.42
C HIS A 89 -6.53 0.96 13.46
N ILE A 90 -7.76 1.47 13.57
CA ILE A 90 -8.03 2.92 13.63
C ILE A 90 -7.34 3.54 14.85
N ASN A 91 -7.43 2.90 16.02
CA ASN A 91 -6.73 3.38 17.21
C ASN A 91 -5.20 3.45 16.99
N SER A 92 -4.64 2.45 16.32
CA SER A 92 -3.22 2.42 15.98
C SER A 92 -2.84 3.55 15.02
N ILE A 93 -3.64 3.78 13.98
CA ILE A 93 -3.44 4.85 12.98
C ILE A 93 -3.50 6.23 13.65
N VAL A 94 -4.53 6.49 14.45
CA VAL A 94 -4.69 7.77 15.17
C VAL A 94 -3.48 8.04 16.07
N ARG A 95 -3.02 7.03 16.80
CA ARG A 95 -1.84 7.15 17.65
C ARG A 95 -0.58 7.45 16.83
N GLN A 96 -0.40 6.73 15.72
CA GLN A 96 0.74 6.91 14.83
C GLN A 96 0.76 8.31 14.23
N ASP A 97 -0.35 8.78 13.71
CA ASP A 97 -0.48 10.12 13.13
C ASP A 97 -0.15 11.23 14.14
N ARG A 98 -0.58 11.08 15.40
CA ARG A 98 -0.22 12.01 16.48
C ARG A 98 1.28 12.02 16.76
N ILE A 99 1.91 10.85 16.87
CA ILE A 99 3.36 10.73 17.11
C ILE A 99 4.15 11.42 16.00
N PHE A 100 3.81 11.16 14.74
CA PHE A 100 4.47 11.79 13.60
C PHE A 100 4.21 13.29 13.54
N SER A 101 2.98 13.73 13.77
CA SER A 101 2.64 15.15 13.82
C SER A 101 3.40 15.91 14.91
N GLU A 102 3.55 15.32 16.09
CA GLU A 102 4.37 15.91 17.17
C GLU A 102 5.85 15.93 16.80
N SER A 103 6.37 14.85 16.22
CA SER A 103 7.75 14.79 15.74
C SER A 103 8.03 15.87 14.69
N HIS A 104 7.11 16.07 13.74
CA HIS A 104 7.23 17.10 12.71
C HIS A 104 7.24 18.52 13.30
N ARG A 105 6.43 18.78 14.36
CA ARG A 105 6.43 20.08 15.04
C ARG A 105 7.73 20.32 15.81
N LYS A 106 8.24 19.30 16.49
CA LYS A 106 9.47 19.38 17.29
C LYS A 106 10.73 19.46 16.44
N ASN A 107 10.74 18.79 15.29
CA ASN A 107 11.90 18.70 14.41
C ASN A 107 11.52 18.80 12.94
N PRO A 108 11.59 19.98 12.33
CA PRO A 108 11.30 20.18 10.91
C PRO A 108 12.16 19.33 9.96
N LYS A 109 13.37 18.91 10.38
CA LYS A 109 14.21 18.02 9.58
C LYS A 109 13.59 16.63 9.43
N THR A 110 12.87 16.13 10.44
CA THR A 110 12.14 14.85 10.35
C THR A 110 11.03 14.95 9.29
N LYS A 111 10.27 16.04 9.30
CA LYS A 111 9.25 16.31 8.31
C LYS A 111 9.86 16.31 6.89
N HIS A 112 10.93 17.07 6.69
CA HIS A 112 11.64 17.15 5.42
C HIS A 112 12.17 15.78 4.97
N PHE A 113 12.78 15.02 5.86
CA PHE A 113 13.29 13.67 5.55
C PHE A 113 12.16 12.73 5.10
N MET A 114 11.04 12.72 5.80
CA MET A 114 9.88 11.90 5.43
C MET A 114 9.34 12.30 4.05
N HIS A 115 9.23 13.59 3.79
CA HIS A 115 8.82 14.10 2.49
C HIS A 115 9.77 13.64 1.37
N MET A 116 11.07 13.80 1.56
CA MET A 116 12.09 13.39 0.57
C MET A 116 12.18 11.88 0.36
N SER A 117 11.70 11.09 1.30
CA SER A 117 11.69 9.62 1.22
C SER A 117 10.35 9.03 0.77
N GLY A 118 9.35 9.86 0.48
CA GLY A 118 8.03 9.38 0.05
C GLY A 118 7.19 8.76 1.17
N HIS A 119 7.51 9.08 2.42
CA HIS A 119 6.75 8.64 3.59
C HIS A 119 5.65 9.64 3.93
N TYR A 120 4.51 9.52 3.25
CA TYR A 120 3.41 10.46 3.37
C TYR A 120 2.21 9.94 4.16
N GLU A 121 2.31 8.77 4.78
CA GLU A 121 1.15 8.13 5.41
C GLU A 121 0.65 8.86 6.65
N PHE A 122 1.55 9.55 7.37
CA PHE A 122 1.26 10.18 8.67
C PHE A 122 1.94 11.53 8.83
N GLY A 123 1.44 12.30 9.78
CA GLY A 123 2.05 13.56 10.19
C GLY A 123 1.40 14.77 9.53
N LEU A 124 2.10 15.90 9.56
CA LEU A 124 1.54 17.19 9.13
C LEU A 124 1.35 17.27 7.61
N ASP A 125 2.16 16.57 6.83
CA ASP A 125 2.12 16.56 5.37
C ASP A 125 1.59 15.24 4.83
N LYS A 126 0.74 14.55 5.60
CA LYS A 126 0.17 13.27 5.16
C LYS A 126 -0.61 13.44 3.86
N LYS A 127 -0.38 12.52 2.95
CA LYS A 127 -1.13 12.38 1.69
C LYS A 127 -2.00 11.15 1.78
N LEU A 128 -3.29 11.34 1.88
CA LEU A 128 -4.25 10.26 1.96
C LEU A 128 -4.61 9.77 0.55
N ILE A 129 -4.97 8.51 0.44
CA ILE A 129 -5.50 7.93 -0.80
C ILE A 129 -6.88 8.49 -1.07
N ASN A 130 -7.09 9.07 -2.25
CA ASN A 130 -8.41 9.49 -2.74
C ASN A 130 -8.90 8.49 -3.79
N ILE A 131 -9.92 7.73 -3.47
CA ILE A 131 -10.59 6.76 -4.35
C ILE A 131 -12.07 7.07 -4.57
N ASP A 132 -12.53 8.18 -4.00
CA ASP A 132 -13.89 8.70 -4.11
C ASP A 132 -13.83 10.15 -3.63
N VAL A 133 -13.88 11.08 -4.56
CA VAL A 133 -13.67 12.53 -4.29
C VAL A 133 -14.68 13.07 -3.29
N GLU A 134 -15.94 12.62 -3.36
CA GLU A 134 -16.98 13.10 -2.44
C GLU A 134 -16.74 12.63 -1.00
N LYS A 135 -16.42 11.34 -0.82
CA LYS A 135 -16.08 10.79 0.50
C LYS A 135 -14.79 11.40 1.03
N PHE A 136 -13.80 11.55 0.17
CA PHE A 136 -12.52 12.14 0.52
C PHE A 136 -12.66 13.57 1.05
N THR A 137 -13.45 14.40 0.38
CA THR A 137 -13.78 15.77 0.83
C THR A 137 -14.45 15.77 2.21
N LYS A 138 -15.36 14.82 2.46
CA LYS A 138 -15.99 14.67 3.79
C LYS A 138 -14.97 14.27 4.86
N ILE A 139 -14.00 13.40 4.52
CA ILE A 139 -12.92 12.98 5.41
C ILE A 139 -12.02 14.17 5.76
N GLN A 140 -11.57 14.93 4.75
CA GLN A 140 -10.77 16.14 4.97
C GLN A 140 -11.47 17.15 5.87
N LYS A 141 -12.78 17.34 5.71
CA LYS A 141 -13.58 18.20 6.60
C LYS A 141 -13.54 17.73 8.06
N GLN A 142 -13.53 16.41 8.33
CA GLN A 142 -13.42 15.91 9.70
C GLN A 142 -12.03 16.23 10.29
N PHE A 143 -10.94 16.04 9.54
CA PHE A 143 -9.60 16.44 9.99
C PHE A 143 -9.54 17.94 10.28
N ASN A 144 -10.05 18.78 9.40
CA ASN A 144 -10.03 20.23 9.56
C ASN A 144 -10.85 20.73 10.77
N THR A 145 -11.80 19.94 11.25
CA THR A 145 -12.60 20.23 12.46
C THR A 145 -12.07 19.53 13.71
N GLY A 146 -10.91 18.86 13.64
CA GLY A 146 -10.28 18.18 14.78
C GLY A 146 -10.94 16.84 15.16
N ASN A 147 -11.80 16.30 14.30
CA ASN A 147 -12.47 15.01 14.53
C ASN A 147 -11.62 13.83 13.97
N ASP A 148 -10.36 13.75 14.38
CA ASP A 148 -9.38 12.80 13.82
C ASP A 148 -9.85 11.34 13.85
N ILE A 149 -10.44 10.88 14.94
CA ILE A 149 -10.92 9.49 15.05
C ILE A 149 -11.98 9.20 14.01
N LYS A 150 -12.94 10.12 13.84
CA LYS A 150 -14.00 9.98 12.82
C LYS A 150 -13.43 10.05 11.42
N ALA A 151 -12.49 10.96 11.16
CA ALA A 151 -11.81 11.07 9.88
C ALA A 151 -11.09 9.78 9.51
N TRP A 152 -10.30 9.22 10.42
CA TRP A 152 -9.59 7.96 10.20
C TRP A 152 -10.52 6.76 10.05
N ALA A 153 -11.65 6.73 10.79
CA ALA A 153 -12.66 5.67 10.64
C ALA A 153 -13.33 5.72 9.25
N MET A 154 -13.68 6.90 8.78
CA MET A 154 -14.24 7.10 7.44
C MET A 154 -13.22 6.74 6.35
N TYR A 155 -11.97 7.16 6.51
CA TYR A 155 -10.88 6.82 5.60
C TYR A 155 -10.64 5.31 5.55
N TRP A 156 -10.54 4.65 6.71
CA TRP A 156 -10.42 3.20 6.82
C TRP A 156 -11.56 2.50 6.06
N SER A 157 -12.80 2.91 6.31
CA SER A 157 -13.97 2.33 5.64
C SER A 157 -13.91 2.51 4.12
N MET A 158 -13.53 3.69 3.64
CA MET A 158 -13.39 3.98 2.21
C MET A 158 -12.36 3.06 1.55
N VAL A 159 -11.15 2.97 2.11
CA VAL A 159 -10.05 2.18 1.55
C VAL A 159 -10.36 0.68 1.59
N TYR A 160 -10.93 0.16 2.68
CA TYR A 160 -11.20 -1.29 2.78
C TYR A 160 -12.44 -1.74 2.00
N ASN A 161 -13.42 -0.86 1.76
CA ASN A 161 -14.48 -1.15 0.80
C ASN A 161 -13.93 -1.23 -0.63
N TYR A 162 -12.99 -0.38 -0.98
CA TYR A 162 -12.28 -0.48 -2.26
C TYR A 162 -11.43 -1.74 -2.34
N ALA A 163 -10.68 -2.08 -1.30
CA ALA A 163 -9.93 -3.34 -1.21
C ALA A 163 -10.82 -4.56 -1.44
N LYS A 164 -12.03 -4.56 -0.88
CA LYS A 164 -13.02 -5.63 -1.10
C LYS A 164 -13.42 -5.70 -2.58
N SER A 165 -13.73 -4.58 -3.21
CA SER A 165 -14.08 -4.57 -4.65
C SER A 165 -12.92 -5.06 -5.53
N LEU A 166 -11.68 -4.72 -5.19
CA LEU A 166 -10.51 -5.22 -5.90
C LEU A 166 -10.39 -6.75 -5.86
N ILE A 167 -10.63 -7.35 -4.68
CA ILE A 167 -10.56 -8.81 -4.51
C ILE A 167 -11.65 -9.52 -5.33
N GLU A 168 -12.81 -8.89 -5.51
CA GLU A 168 -13.90 -9.43 -6.33
C GLU A 168 -13.60 -9.34 -7.83
N GLN A 169 -12.82 -8.35 -8.26
CA GLN A 169 -12.50 -8.08 -9.67
C GLN A 169 -11.20 -8.76 -10.15
N LEU A 170 -10.22 -8.91 -9.25
CA LEU A 170 -8.89 -9.41 -9.61
C LEU A 170 -8.81 -10.95 -9.55
N PRO A 171 -7.93 -11.58 -10.36
CA PRO A 171 -7.75 -13.03 -10.33
C PRO A 171 -7.30 -13.51 -8.94
N LYS A 172 -8.00 -14.49 -8.39
CA LYS A 172 -7.66 -15.12 -7.09
C LYS A 172 -6.27 -15.75 -7.07
N SER A 173 -5.73 -16.08 -8.23
CA SER A 173 -4.34 -16.56 -8.37
C SER A 173 -3.31 -15.47 -8.09
N ASN A 174 -3.68 -14.20 -8.19
CA ASN A 174 -2.77 -13.06 -8.10
C ASN A 174 -2.98 -12.21 -6.85
N VAL A 175 -4.14 -12.31 -6.19
CA VAL A 175 -4.45 -11.51 -5.01
C VAL A 175 -4.99 -12.38 -3.89
N MET A 176 -4.40 -12.24 -2.71
CA MET A 176 -4.81 -12.92 -1.47
C MET A 176 -5.17 -11.89 -0.40
N LEU A 177 -6.32 -12.07 0.23
CA LEU A 177 -6.70 -11.33 1.43
C LEU A 177 -6.23 -12.09 2.67
N CYS A 178 -5.55 -11.39 3.56
CA CYS A 178 -5.05 -11.95 4.81
C CYS A 178 -5.51 -11.12 6.00
N ARG A 179 -5.92 -11.79 7.07
CA ARG A 179 -6.22 -11.12 8.33
C ARG A 179 -4.96 -11.06 9.20
N TYR A 180 -4.70 -9.88 9.74
CA TYR A 180 -3.57 -9.68 10.64
C TYR A 180 -3.68 -10.55 11.91
N GLU A 181 -4.90 -10.74 12.39
CA GLU A 181 -5.18 -11.58 13.55
C GLU A 181 -4.81 -13.06 13.31
N ASP A 182 -5.00 -13.57 12.10
CA ASP A 182 -4.62 -14.94 11.74
C ASP A 182 -3.09 -15.08 11.76
N LEU A 183 -2.36 -14.08 11.28
CA LEU A 183 -0.90 -14.04 11.41
C LEU A 183 -0.45 -14.03 12.87
N CYS A 184 -1.15 -13.29 13.74
CA CYS A 184 -0.80 -13.23 15.16
C CYS A 184 -1.14 -14.52 15.93
N ASN A 185 -2.25 -15.17 15.59
CA ASN A 185 -2.75 -16.35 16.27
C ASN A 185 -2.03 -17.63 15.83
N ASP A 186 -1.76 -17.78 14.53
CA ASP A 186 -1.05 -18.93 13.97
C ASP A 186 -0.08 -18.51 12.86
N PRO A 187 1.07 -17.91 13.23
CA PRO A 187 2.07 -17.48 12.26
C PRO A 187 2.54 -18.59 11.33
N LYS A 188 2.67 -19.81 11.86
CA LYS A 188 3.17 -20.96 11.09
C LYS A 188 2.23 -21.30 9.94
N ASN A 189 0.94 -21.46 10.21
CA ASN A 189 -0.05 -21.75 9.18
C ASN A 189 -0.17 -20.58 8.19
N PHE A 190 -0.17 -19.35 8.67
CA PHE A 190 -0.19 -18.14 7.83
C PHE A 190 0.96 -18.14 6.83
N PHE A 191 2.20 -18.42 7.28
CA PHE A 191 3.36 -18.48 6.39
C PHE A 191 3.29 -19.66 5.42
N CYS A 192 2.78 -20.83 5.85
CA CYS A 192 2.57 -21.96 4.94
C CYS A 192 1.61 -21.60 3.80
N GLN A 193 0.47 -20.99 4.09
CA GLN A 193 -0.50 -20.54 3.09
C GLN A 193 0.11 -19.46 2.16
N SER A 194 0.85 -18.50 2.71
CA SER A 194 1.53 -17.47 1.93
C SER A 194 2.59 -18.08 0.99
N ILE A 195 3.38 -19.05 1.46
CA ILE A 195 4.36 -19.77 0.62
C ILE A 195 3.67 -20.50 -0.52
N LEU A 196 2.57 -21.20 -0.26
CA LEU A 196 1.78 -21.89 -1.30
C LEU A 196 1.21 -20.91 -2.33
N PHE A 197 0.75 -19.77 -1.88
CA PHE A 197 0.27 -18.70 -2.77
C PHE A 197 1.39 -18.18 -3.68
N PHE A 198 2.60 -17.93 -3.17
CA PHE A 198 3.72 -17.42 -3.95
C PHE A 198 4.46 -18.50 -4.75
N CYS A 199 4.35 -19.77 -4.38
CA CYS A 199 5.08 -20.88 -5.00
C CYS A 199 4.15 -22.05 -5.36
N PRO A 200 3.25 -21.90 -6.34
CA PRO A 200 2.29 -22.96 -6.72
C PRO A 200 2.96 -24.26 -7.21
N LEU A 201 4.25 -24.26 -7.53
CA LEU A 201 5.01 -25.44 -7.93
C LEU A 201 5.26 -26.46 -6.79
N PHE A 202 5.01 -26.09 -5.53
CA PHE A 202 5.11 -27.02 -4.40
C PHE A 202 3.90 -27.94 -4.23
N LEU A 203 2.79 -27.68 -4.94
CA LEU A 203 1.58 -28.51 -4.86
C LEU A 203 1.65 -29.81 -5.68
N VAL A 204 2.62 -29.97 -6.56
CA VAL A 204 2.74 -31.18 -7.43
C VAL A 204 3.56 -32.31 -6.78
N GLY A 205 4.22 -32.07 -5.67
CA GLY A 205 5.11 -33.02 -4.99
C GLY A 205 4.57 -33.74 -3.76
N LEU A 206 3.27 -33.57 -3.40
CA LEU A 206 2.68 -34.16 -2.20
C LEU A 206 1.58 -35.19 -2.49
N HIS A 207 1.61 -35.83 -3.65
CA HIS A 207 0.89 -37.07 -3.92
C HIS A 207 1.88 -38.19 -4.18
N ILE A 208 2.47 -38.74 -3.11
CA ILE A 208 2.83 -40.15 -2.96
C ILE A 208 2.67 -40.50 -1.48
#